data_4dc5e2580d3cf390536d61c467e9843e
#
_entry.id   4dc5e2580d3cf390536d61c467e9843e
#
_cell.length_a   1.000
_cell.length_b   1.000
_cell.length_c   1.000
_cell.angle_alpha   90.00
_cell.angle_beta   90.00
_cell.angle_gamma   90.00
#
_symmetry.space_group_name_H-M   'P 1'
#
loop_
_entity.id
_entity.type
_entity.pdbx_description
1 polymer ?
#
loop_
_entity_poly.entity_id
_entity_poly.type
_entity_poly.pdbx_seq_one_letter_code
_entity_poly.pdbx_strand_id
1 'polypeptide(L)'
;VLYNLFSRGIERDVLPTCTRYGIGVMTYGPLNGGWLTGKYRRDEPAPDDSRAVRLGAVQGNRWDPERAANRTKLDLLDRLRELATTAGLPMTHLAHAWAAEHPAVSSVIIGPRTPAQLDDAIASADVTLDHDLLDALDELVPPGTDIDTVDTTRPEPQLSRRVRRRPR
;
A
#
# COMPACT_ATOMS: atom_id res chain seq x y z
N VAL A 1 -2.69 -6.20 9.16
CA VAL A 1 -3.49 -6.12 7.93
C VAL A 1 -2.74 -5.40 6.83
N LEU A 2 -3.03 -5.67 5.54
CA LEU A 2 -2.48 -4.92 4.42
C LEU A 2 -3.19 -3.56 4.34
N TYR A 3 -2.42 -2.47 4.27
CA TYR A 3 -2.97 -1.13 4.13
C TYR A 3 -1.95 -0.18 3.48
N ASN A 4 -2.32 0.45 2.41
CA ASN A 4 -1.55 1.45 1.66
C ASN A 4 -2.46 2.15 0.64
N LEU A 5 -1.98 3.18 -0.05
CA LEU A 5 -2.73 3.96 -1.04
C LEU A 5 -3.40 3.12 -2.15
N PHE A 6 -2.88 1.93 -2.48
CA PHE A 6 -3.48 1.04 -3.48
C PHE A 6 -4.36 -0.07 -2.90
N SER A 7 -4.39 -0.20 -1.57
CA SER A 7 -5.13 -1.25 -0.86
C SER A 7 -5.81 -0.64 0.36
N ARG A 8 -6.98 -0.05 0.13
CA ARG A 8 -7.77 0.71 1.10
C ARG A 8 -9.04 -0.01 1.57
N GLY A 9 -9.29 -1.22 1.08
CA GLY A 9 -10.52 -1.96 1.33
C GLY A 9 -10.89 -2.13 2.81
N ILE A 10 -9.89 -2.18 3.70
CA ILE A 10 -10.11 -2.30 5.15
C ILE A 10 -10.75 -1.06 5.80
N GLU A 11 -10.80 0.06 5.11
CA GLU A 11 -11.48 1.29 5.58
C GLU A 11 -12.99 1.12 5.65
N ARG A 12 -13.57 0.15 4.94
CA ARG A 12 -15.02 -0.07 4.88
C ARG A 12 -15.58 -0.67 6.16
N ASP A 13 -14.85 -1.56 6.79
CA ASP A 13 -15.35 -2.38 7.89
C ASP A 13 -14.30 -2.66 8.98
N VAL A 14 -13.08 -3.04 8.62
CA VAL A 14 -12.05 -3.43 9.60
C VAL A 14 -11.64 -2.24 10.47
N LEU A 15 -11.21 -1.13 9.86
CA LEU A 15 -10.77 0.05 10.61
C LEU A 15 -11.91 0.65 11.45
N PRO A 16 -13.14 0.87 10.92
CA PRO A 16 -14.26 1.33 11.75
C PRO A 16 -14.60 0.39 12.91
N THR A 17 -14.53 -0.93 12.67
CA THR A 17 -14.76 -1.93 13.72
C THR A 17 -13.71 -1.83 14.80
N CYS A 18 -12.43 -1.76 14.43
CA CYS A 18 -11.33 -1.63 15.37
C CYS A 18 -11.46 -0.35 16.20
N THR A 19 -11.76 0.78 15.55
CA THR A 19 -12.02 2.05 16.24
C THR A 19 -13.16 1.92 17.26
N ARG A 20 -14.29 1.31 16.86
CA ARG A 20 -15.45 1.12 17.72
C ARG A 20 -15.14 0.33 19.00
N TYR A 21 -14.26 -0.65 18.90
CA TYR A 21 -13.94 -1.55 20.03
C TYR A 21 -12.61 -1.22 20.70
N GLY A 22 -11.96 -0.10 20.37
CA GLY A 22 -10.67 0.29 20.94
C GLY A 22 -9.53 -0.67 20.62
N ILE A 23 -9.58 -1.31 19.44
CA ILE A 23 -8.57 -2.25 18.99
C ILE A 23 -7.57 -1.50 18.11
N GLY A 24 -6.29 -1.49 18.52
CA GLY A 24 -5.22 -0.94 17.69
C GLY A 24 -4.92 -1.81 16.48
N VAL A 25 -4.59 -1.18 15.35
CA VAL A 25 -4.30 -1.88 14.10
C VAL A 25 -2.84 -1.74 13.73
N MET A 26 -2.15 -2.87 13.53
CA MET A 26 -0.83 -2.91 12.91
C MET A 26 -0.99 -3.20 11.42
N THR A 27 -0.54 -2.25 10.59
CA THR A 27 -0.59 -2.38 9.13
C THR A 27 0.75 -2.86 8.57
N TYR A 28 0.74 -3.52 7.42
CA TYR A 28 1.94 -3.93 6.71
C TYR A 28 1.83 -3.57 5.22
N GLY A 29 2.99 -3.52 4.58
CA GLY A 29 3.10 -3.28 3.14
C GLY A 29 2.76 -1.85 2.72
N PRO A 30 3.21 -0.81 3.46
CA PRO A 30 2.90 0.58 3.13
C PRO A 30 3.35 0.99 1.73
N LEU A 31 4.40 0.35 1.21
CA LEU A 31 4.91 0.61 -0.14
C LEU A 31 4.35 -0.34 -1.22
N ASN A 32 3.31 -1.12 -0.94
CA ASN A 32 2.67 -2.05 -1.89
C ASN A 32 3.67 -2.91 -2.68
N GLY A 33 4.62 -3.57 -1.99
CA GLY A 33 5.63 -4.39 -2.66
C GLY A 33 6.66 -3.60 -3.49
N GLY A 34 6.75 -2.30 -3.28
CA GLY A 34 7.68 -1.38 -3.93
C GLY A 34 7.03 -0.49 -4.99
N TRP A 35 5.74 -0.67 -5.30
CA TRP A 35 5.02 0.21 -6.23
C TRP A 35 5.07 1.68 -5.78
N LEU A 36 4.75 1.95 -4.52
CA LEU A 36 4.69 3.29 -3.96
C LEU A 36 6.05 3.93 -3.62
N THR A 37 7.16 3.31 -4.02
CA THR A 37 8.48 3.97 -4.00
C THR A 37 8.67 4.93 -5.18
N GLY A 38 7.79 4.88 -6.18
CA GLY A 38 7.90 5.68 -7.40
C GLY A 38 8.93 5.19 -8.40
N LYS A 39 9.59 4.04 -8.17
CA LYS A 39 10.67 3.54 -9.03
C LYS A 39 10.19 2.83 -10.32
N TYR A 40 8.93 2.39 -10.35
CA TYR A 40 8.37 1.76 -11.55
C TYR A 40 7.83 2.84 -12.50
N ARG A 41 8.17 2.71 -13.77
CA ARG A 41 7.77 3.60 -14.88
C ARG A 41 7.12 2.79 -15.99
N ARG A 42 6.26 3.43 -16.79
CA ARG A 42 5.51 2.77 -17.86
C ARG A 42 6.43 2.18 -18.94
N ASP A 43 7.38 2.95 -19.40
CA ASP A 43 8.20 2.62 -20.58
C ASP A 43 9.64 2.28 -20.20
N GLU A 44 9.89 1.97 -18.93
CA GLU A 44 11.21 1.64 -18.43
C GLU A 44 11.22 0.22 -17.83
N PRO A 45 12.30 -0.54 -18.01
CA PRO A 45 12.44 -1.80 -17.33
C PRO A 45 12.47 -1.58 -15.80
N ALA A 46 11.96 -2.56 -15.06
CA ALA A 46 12.03 -2.50 -13.61
C ALA A 46 13.50 -2.48 -13.16
N PRO A 47 13.88 -1.64 -12.16
CA PRO A 47 15.24 -1.60 -11.67
C PRO A 47 15.74 -2.98 -11.20
N ASP A 48 17.00 -3.32 -11.47
CA ASP A 48 17.59 -4.64 -11.20
C ASP A 48 17.48 -5.08 -9.73
N ASP A 49 17.56 -4.14 -8.81
CA ASP A 49 17.41 -4.39 -7.36
C ASP A 49 15.95 -4.47 -6.91
N SER A 50 15.00 -4.29 -7.80
CA SER A 50 13.57 -4.24 -7.48
C SER A 50 13.01 -5.60 -7.07
N ARG A 51 11.86 -5.58 -6.38
CA ARG A 51 11.09 -6.81 -6.11
C ARG A 51 10.57 -7.45 -7.39
N ALA A 52 10.25 -6.67 -8.39
CA ALA A 52 9.78 -7.17 -9.69
C ALA A 52 10.80 -8.10 -10.32
N VAL A 53 12.07 -7.72 -10.33
CA VAL A 53 13.17 -8.55 -10.87
C VAL A 53 13.45 -9.74 -9.95
N ARG A 54 13.57 -9.51 -8.64
CA ARG A 54 13.97 -10.55 -7.69
C ARG A 54 12.92 -11.63 -7.42
N LEU A 55 11.65 -11.28 -7.47
CA LEU A 55 10.53 -12.15 -7.10
C LEU A 55 9.54 -12.39 -8.25
N GLY A 56 9.73 -11.76 -9.40
CA GLY A 56 8.82 -11.88 -10.53
C GLY A 56 8.59 -13.32 -10.96
N ALA A 57 9.64 -14.12 -11.01
CA ALA A 57 9.56 -15.54 -11.36
C ALA A 57 8.76 -16.38 -10.33
N VAL A 58 8.73 -15.97 -9.05
CA VAL A 58 8.07 -16.71 -7.97
C VAL A 58 6.65 -16.19 -7.70
N GLN A 59 6.44 -14.88 -7.82
CA GLN A 59 5.16 -14.24 -7.51
C GLN A 59 4.31 -13.97 -8.77
N GLY A 60 4.66 -14.61 -9.88
CA GLY A 60 3.90 -14.56 -11.11
C GLY A 60 3.82 -13.13 -11.70
N ASN A 61 2.65 -12.81 -12.24
CA ASN A 61 2.42 -11.58 -12.97
C ASN A 61 2.13 -10.34 -12.09
N ARG A 62 2.52 -10.35 -10.81
CA ARG A 62 2.24 -9.25 -9.88
C ARG A 62 2.81 -7.90 -10.35
N TRP A 63 3.90 -7.91 -11.08
CA TRP A 63 4.53 -6.71 -11.66
C TRP A 63 4.44 -6.65 -13.19
N ASP A 64 3.69 -7.55 -13.82
CA ASP A 64 3.50 -7.55 -15.26
C ASP A 64 2.78 -6.25 -15.70
N PRO A 65 3.42 -5.39 -16.52
CA PRO A 65 2.82 -4.12 -16.96
C PRO A 65 1.56 -4.32 -17.80
N GLU A 66 1.38 -5.49 -18.41
CA GLU A 66 0.22 -5.79 -19.23
C GLU A 66 -1.06 -6.06 -18.43
N ARG A 67 -0.94 -6.32 -17.13
CA ARG A 67 -2.13 -6.45 -16.28
C ARG A 67 -2.85 -5.11 -16.14
N ALA A 68 -4.19 -5.13 -16.30
CA ALA A 68 -5.02 -3.93 -16.17
C ALA A 68 -4.79 -3.19 -14.83
N ALA A 69 -4.75 -3.93 -13.71
CA ALA A 69 -4.49 -3.33 -12.41
C ALA A 69 -3.11 -2.65 -12.32
N ASN A 70 -2.08 -3.21 -12.96
CA ASN A 70 -0.74 -2.61 -12.96
C ASN A 70 -0.67 -1.38 -13.88
N ARG A 71 -1.40 -1.37 -14.99
CA ARG A 71 -1.56 -0.15 -15.80
C ARG A 71 -2.21 0.97 -14.99
N THR A 72 -3.29 0.65 -14.27
CA THR A 72 -3.92 1.61 -13.34
C THR A 72 -2.93 2.10 -12.27
N LYS A 73 -2.13 1.19 -11.66
CA LYS A 73 -1.10 1.60 -10.70
C LYS A 73 -0.08 2.56 -11.33
N LEU A 74 0.35 2.33 -12.55
CA LEU A 74 1.29 3.21 -13.26
C LEU A 74 0.68 4.59 -13.50
N ASP A 75 -0.60 4.68 -13.94
CA ASP A 75 -1.31 5.95 -14.12
C ASP A 75 -1.41 6.72 -12.79
N LEU A 76 -1.76 6.02 -11.71
CA LEU A 76 -1.83 6.61 -10.36
C LEU A 76 -0.46 7.06 -9.85
N LEU A 77 0.61 6.30 -10.14
CA LEU A 77 1.97 6.67 -9.73
C LEU A 77 2.45 7.98 -10.36
N ASP A 78 2.07 8.28 -11.59
CA ASP A 78 2.41 9.55 -12.23
C ASP A 78 1.77 10.72 -11.46
N ARG A 79 0.49 10.61 -11.12
CA ARG A 79 -0.23 11.62 -10.33
C ARG A 79 0.29 11.71 -8.88
N LEU A 80 0.58 10.58 -8.25
CA LEU A 80 1.16 10.56 -6.90
C LEU A 80 2.53 11.23 -6.85
N ARG A 81 3.36 11.10 -7.90
CA ARG A 81 4.64 11.82 -7.97
C ARG A 81 4.44 13.32 -8.08
N GLU A 82 3.46 13.78 -8.85
CA GLU A 82 3.13 15.20 -8.95
C GLU A 82 2.73 15.75 -7.58
N LEU A 83 1.84 15.07 -6.85
CA LEU A 83 1.44 15.46 -5.50
C LEU A 83 2.61 15.46 -4.51
N ALA A 84 3.42 14.39 -4.51
CA ALA A 84 4.60 14.30 -3.65
C ALA A 84 5.60 15.43 -3.94
N THR A 85 5.85 15.72 -5.23
CA THR A 85 6.74 16.80 -5.65
C THR A 85 6.21 18.16 -5.19
N THR A 86 4.92 18.43 -5.36
CA THR A 86 4.28 19.66 -4.93
C THR A 86 4.38 19.84 -3.41
N ALA A 87 4.23 18.75 -2.66
CA ALA A 87 4.39 18.74 -1.21
C ALA A 87 5.85 18.74 -0.73
N GLY A 88 6.82 18.66 -1.65
CA GLY A 88 8.25 18.59 -1.31
C GLY A 88 8.66 17.27 -0.61
N LEU A 89 7.91 16.18 -0.82
CA LEU A 89 8.11 14.92 -0.15
C LEU A 89 8.66 13.82 -1.10
N PRO A 90 9.57 12.97 -0.63
CA PRO A 90 9.84 11.70 -1.29
C PRO A 90 8.58 10.84 -1.34
N MET A 91 8.40 10.05 -2.41
CA MET A 91 7.26 9.13 -2.54
C MET A 91 7.17 8.11 -1.40
N THR A 92 8.30 7.65 -0.88
CA THR A 92 8.37 6.74 0.27
C THR A 92 7.83 7.38 1.53
N HIS A 93 8.17 8.66 1.76
CA HIS A 93 7.68 9.41 2.91
C HIS A 93 6.19 9.67 2.82
N LEU A 94 5.69 10.12 1.66
CA LEU A 94 4.26 10.28 1.42
C LEU A 94 3.49 8.98 1.73
N ALA A 95 3.96 7.84 1.21
CA ALA A 95 3.27 6.56 1.37
C ALA A 95 3.31 6.03 2.83
N HIS A 96 4.41 6.23 3.54
CA HIS A 96 4.52 5.84 4.94
C HIS A 96 3.67 6.73 5.85
N ALA A 97 3.79 8.06 5.70
CA ALA A 97 3.04 9.04 6.49
C ALA A 97 1.53 8.84 6.27
N TRP A 98 1.08 8.69 5.01
CA TRP A 98 -0.32 8.42 4.71
C TRP A 98 -0.83 7.15 5.39
N ALA A 99 -0.05 6.07 5.38
CA ALA A 99 -0.47 4.82 6.03
C ALA A 99 -0.57 4.93 7.56
N ALA A 100 0.16 5.87 8.16
CA ALA A 100 0.14 6.15 9.60
C ALA A 100 -0.94 7.16 10.01
N GLU A 101 -1.50 7.93 9.06
CA GLU A 101 -2.43 9.03 9.33
C GLU A 101 -3.79 8.56 9.86
N HIS A 102 -4.23 7.35 9.48
CA HIS A 102 -5.56 6.88 9.89
C HIS A 102 -5.62 6.62 11.40
N PRO A 103 -6.58 7.21 12.14
CA PRO A 103 -6.62 7.16 13.62
C PRO A 103 -6.73 5.76 14.22
N ALA A 104 -7.22 4.76 13.48
CA ALA A 104 -7.23 3.37 13.92
C ALA A 104 -5.88 2.66 13.78
N VAL A 105 -4.92 3.23 13.03
CA VAL A 105 -3.60 2.64 12.82
C VAL A 105 -2.69 3.00 13.97
N SER A 106 -2.26 1.98 14.72
CA SER A 106 -1.35 2.15 15.85
C SER A 106 0.12 2.02 15.44
N SER A 107 0.40 1.31 14.35
CA SER A 107 1.76 1.08 13.87
C SER A 107 1.78 0.65 12.42
N VAL A 108 2.78 1.11 11.67
CA VAL A 108 3.06 0.70 10.29
C VAL A 108 4.30 -0.18 10.27
N ILE A 109 4.15 -1.43 9.83
CA ILE A 109 5.24 -2.38 9.71
C ILE A 109 6.01 -2.07 8.43
N ILE A 110 7.24 -1.62 8.56
CA ILE A 110 8.16 -1.36 7.47
C ILE A 110 9.05 -2.57 7.18
N GLY A 111 9.61 -2.64 5.98
CA GLY A 111 10.47 -3.76 5.56
C GLY A 111 11.69 -3.29 4.77
N PRO A 112 12.57 -2.49 5.37
CA PRO A 112 13.81 -2.06 4.73
C PRO A 112 14.75 -3.26 4.52
N ARG A 113 15.57 -3.21 3.46
CA ARG A 113 16.56 -4.24 3.13
C ARG A 113 17.99 -3.75 3.29
N THR A 114 18.15 -2.44 3.37
CA THR A 114 19.46 -1.77 3.54
C THR A 114 19.36 -0.75 4.66
N PRO A 115 20.48 -0.38 5.30
CA PRO A 115 20.50 0.70 6.29
C PRO A 115 19.92 2.00 5.74
N ALA A 116 20.28 2.39 4.52
CA ALA A 116 19.74 3.61 3.90
C ALA A 116 18.21 3.59 3.75
N GLN A 117 17.61 2.42 3.42
CA GLN A 117 16.15 2.30 3.39
C GLN A 117 15.52 2.35 4.79
N LEU A 118 16.24 1.90 5.82
CA LEU A 118 15.78 2.02 7.20
C LEU A 118 15.81 3.47 7.64
N ASP A 119 16.91 4.17 7.39
CA ASP A 119 17.05 5.59 7.73
C ASP A 119 15.97 6.44 7.03
N ASP A 120 15.72 6.19 5.72
CA ASP A 120 14.65 6.84 4.95
C ASP A 120 13.26 6.55 5.57
N ALA A 121 12.99 5.31 5.93
CA ALA A 121 11.71 4.93 6.53
C ALA A 121 11.51 5.51 7.95
N ILE A 122 12.57 5.62 8.74
CA ILE A 122 12.52 6.28 10.06
C ILE A 122 12.24 7.78 9.89
N ALA A 123 12.93 8.44 8.96
CA ALA A 123 12.71 9.86 8.69
C ALA A 123 11.27 10.18 8.24
N SER A 124 10.58 9.20 7.63
CA SER A 124 9.16 9.37 7.26
C SER A 124 8.20 9.46 8.45
N ALA A 125 8.60 9.03 9.64
CA ALA A 125 7.75 9.05 10.83
C ALA A 125 7.48 10.48 11.36
N ASP A 126 8.33 11.43 11.02
CA ASP A 126 8.20 12.84 11.42
C ASP A 126 7.42 13.67 10.38
N VAL A 127 7.00 13.05 9.28
CA VAL A 127 6.26 13.71 8.21
C VAL A 127 4.79 13.84 8.58
N THR A 128 4.27 15.06 8.53
CA THR A 128 2.84 15.36 8.66
C THR A 128 2.28 15.75 7.30
N LEU A 129 1.15 15.19 6.93
CA LEU A 129 0.43 15.54 5.70
C LEU A 129 -0.64 16.57 6.03
N ASP A 130 -0.75 17.63 5.22
CA ASP A 130 -1.84 18.58 5.37
C ASP A 130 -3.16 18.04 4.80
N HIS A 131 -4.26 18.66 5.17
CA HIS A 131 -5.60 18.21 4.75
C HIS A 131 -5.81 18.32 3.25
N ASP A 132 -5.27 19.33 2.59
CA ASP A 132 -5.43 19.53 1.15
C ASP A 132 -4.75 18.39 0.37
N LEU A 133 -3.58 17.94 0.83
CA LEU A 133 -2.89 16.79 0.26
C LEU A 133 -3.65 15.47 0.53
N LEU A 134 -4.18 15.29 1.74
CA LEU A 134 -5.00 14.12 2.08
C LEU A 134 -6.26 14.05 1.21
N ASP A 135 -6.95 15.16 1.02
CA ASP A 135 -8.13 15.26 0.17
C ASP A 135 -7.78 14.95 -1.30
N ALA A 136 -6.67 15.49 -1.82
CA ALA A 136 -6.20 15.18 -3.18
C ALA A 136 -5.83 13.69 -3.35
N LEU A 137 -5.27 13.05 -2.33
CA LEU A 137 -5.02 11.61 -2.32
C LEU A 137 -6.31 10.79 -2.29
N ASP A 138 -7.33 11.24 -1.58
CA ASP A 138 -8.65 10.62 -1.51
C ASP A 138 -9.44 10.77 -2.81
N GLU A 139 -9.30 11.88 -3.51
CA GLU A 139 -9.85 12.06 -4.87
C GLU A 139 -9.16 11.12 -5.87
N LEU A 140 -7.84 10.95 -5.76
CA LEU A 140 -7.05 10.13 -6.66
C LEU A 140 -7.32 8.63 -6.45
N VAL A 141 -7.38 8.18 -5.20
CA VAL A 141 -7.72 6.80 -4.80
C VAL A 141 -8.79 6.86 -3.73
N PRO A 142 -10.07 6.74 -4.09
CA PRO A 142 -11.17 6.89 -3.14
C PRO A 142 -11.09 5.93 -1.95
N PRO A 143 -11.50 6.38 -0.75
CA PRO A 143 -11.55 5.55 0.44
C PRO A 143 -12.25 4.21 0.20
N GLY A 144 -11.72 3.15 0.79
CA GLY A 144 -12.26 1.80 0.65
C GLY A 144 -11.93 1.10 -0.68
N THR A 145 -11.12 1.69 -1.57
CA THR A 145 -10.76 1.11 -2.88
C THR A 145 -9.57 0.17 -2.76
N ASP A 146 -9.63 -0.96 -3.45
CA ASP A 146 -8.49 -1.82 -3.75
C ASP A 146 -8.22 -1.78 -5.25
N ILE A 147 -7.05 -1.28 -5.66
CA ILE A 147 -6.65 -1.19 -7.07
C ILE A 147 -6.38 -2.58 -7.66
N ASP A 148 -5.81 -3.47 -6.85
CA ASP A 148 -5.52 -4.84 -7.26
C ASP A 148 -5.97 -5.82 -6.16
N THR A 149 -7.06 -6.53 -6.43
CA THR A 149 -7.58 -7.54 -5.51
C THR A 149 -6.62 -8.71 -5.28
N VAL A 150 -5.68 -8.97 -6.20
CA VAL A 150 -4.64 -9.98 -6.00
C VAL A 150 -3.69 -9.60 -4.87
N ASP A 151 -3.46 -8.32 -4.65
CA ASP A 151 -2.65 -7.84 -3.52
C ASP A 151 -3.33 -8.10 -2.17
N THR A 152 -4.66 -8.05 -2.14
CA THR A 152 -5.49 -8.22 -0.93
C THR A 152 -6.02 -9.63 -0.76
N THR A 153 -6.16 -10.40 -1.86
CA THR A 153 -6.66 -11.76 -1.81
C THR A 153 -5.60 -12.71 -1.25
N ARG A 154 -5.84 -13.22 -0.08
CA ARG A 154 -5.13 -14.39 0.46
C ARG A 154 -6.08 -15.59 0.43
N PRO A 155 -5.55 -16.82 0.36
CA PRO A 155 -6.37 -17.97 0.67
C PRO A 155 -7.05 -17.71 2.01
N GLU A 156 -8.36 -17.66 2.01
CA GLU A 156 -9.16 -17.42 3.20
C GLU A 156 -9.63 -18.76 3.79
N PRO A 157 -8.80 -19.40 4.63
CA PRO A 157 -9.15 -20.71 5.21
C PRO A 157 -10.48 -20.68 5.94
N GLN A 158 -10.83 -19.51 6.51
CA GLN A 158 -12.09 -19.27 7.19
C GLN A 158 -13.30 -19.34 6.25
N LEU A 159 -13.13 -19.12 4.95
CA LEU A 159 -14.18 -19.28 3.94
C LEU A 159 -14.28 -20.72 3.42
N SER A 160 -13.36 -21.60 3.79
CA SER A 160 -13.40 -22.99 3.39
C SER A 160 -14.67 -23.68 3.90
N ARG A 161 -15.14 -24.68 3.14
CA ARG A 161 -16.33 -25.46 3.52
C ARG A 161 -16.22 -26.03 4.93
N ARG A 162 -15.02 -26.48 5.33
CA ARG A 162 -14.75 -27.08 6.64
C ARG A 162 -14.99 -26.10 7.79
N VAL A 163 -14.64 -24.84 7.63
CA VAL A 163 -14.76 -23.81 8.67
C VAL A 163 -16.14 -23.19 8.69
N ARG A 164 -16.78 -23.02 7.52
CA ARG A 164 -18.10 -22.38 7.40
C ARG A 164 -19.29 -23.27 7.82
N ARG A 165 -19.08 -24.57 8.02
CA ARG A 165 -20.16 -25.52 8.30
C ARG A 165 -19.86 -26.29 9.57
N ARG A 166 -20.90 -26.49 10.38
CA ARG A 166 -20.79 -27.40 11.53
C ARG A 166 -20.44 -28.80 11.06
N PRO A 167 -19.57 -29.55 11.78
CA PRO A 167 -19.40 -30.99 11.54
C PRO A 167 -20.77 -31.67 11.61
N ARG A 168 -21.05 -32.55 10.66
CA ARG A 168 -22.19 -33.48 10.73
C ARG A 168 -21.75 -34.78 11.37
#